data_36fd4b01787b3aba4a879212530b6078
#
_entry.id   36fd4b01787b3aba4a879212530b6078
#
_cell.length_a   1.000
_cell.length_b   1.000
_cell.length_c   1.000
_cell.angle_alpha   90.00
_cell.angle_beta   90.00
_cell.angle_gamma   90.00
#
_symmetry.space_group_name_H-M   'P 1'
#
loop_
_entity.id
_entity.type
_entity.pdbx_description
1 polymer ?
#
loop_
_entity_poly.entity_id
_entity_poly.type
_entity_poly.pdbx_seq_one_letter_code
_entity_poly.pdbx_strand_id
1 'polypeptide(L)'
;MDEAEPPRRQSLGFLLLYALASAGGAIAYVPFLTLLLPARMAELAGANDVQWLGYLTFFGALAASTAGILFGWLSDRTGGRRLWVGAGLVLTIFLLLAMPLAHDMATLMSLIIAWQFALNMILGPLAAWAGDVVPDEQKGLLGGLLALSPALGAWSGAIVTLPGITGFGERLSVIAAMVAAAVLPALVLGRPRAFPELMRSEASEERKVTKPAARMWLARLLVQIAEAALFAYLYFWFRSIDPAMGDNEKAGIFSVALTVAVPVALLAGRWADRNDRPFAPLVVTAIVSAAGLVGMALAADPTSAKFAYLVFGITTTAFLSLHAGQTLRILPRAKYRGRDLGIFNLANTMPSLIMPWLTLSLVPGFGFSALFLLLAGLTAVAVLLLATMPRRA
;
A
#
# COMPACT_ATOMS: atom_id res chain seq x y z
N MET A 1 45.35 1.19 21.94
CA MET A 1 44.11 0.38 21.98
C MET A 1 43.07 1.26 21.33
N ASP A 2 42.81 1.04 20.01
CA ASP A 2 41.68 1.67 19.34
C ASP A 2 40.40 1.15 19.99
N GLU A 3 39.72 1.99 20.74
CA GLU A 3 38.34 1.70 21.15
C GLU A 3 37.51 1.66 19.87
N ALA A 4 37.15 0.45 19.44
CA ALA A 4 36.26 0.26 18.30
C ALA A 4 34.98 1.07 18.56
N GLU A 5 34.72 2.10 17.74
CA GLU A 5 33.46 2.86 17.79
C GLU A 5 32.29 1.87 17.86
N PRO A 6 31.35 2.02 18.81
CA PRO A 6 30.24 1.10 18.94
C PRO A 6 29.45 1.07 17.63
N PRO A 7 29.03 -0.11 17.16
CA PRO A 7 28.38 -0.24 15.87
C PRO A 7 27.20 0.72 15.77
N ARG A 8 27.19 1.57 14.73
CA ARG A 8 26.14 2.57 14.43
C ARG A 8 24.87 1.84 13.99
N ARG A 9 24.19 1.13 14.92
CA ARG A 9 23.02 0.31 14.63
C ARG A 9 21.90 0.57 15.62
N GLN A 10 20.67 0.62 15.14
CA GLN A 10 19.48 0.53 15.95
C GLN A 10 19.32 -0.89 16.52
N SER A 11 18.68 -1.00 17.68
CA SER A 11 18.32 -2.30 18.23
C SER A 11 17.28 -3.00 17.35
N LEU A 12 17.40 -4.33 17.22
CA LEU A 12 16.40 -5.13 16.51
C LEU A 12 15.00 -4.96 17.12
N GLY A 13 14.91 -4.84 18.46
CA GLY A 13 13.64 -4.59 19.15
C GLY A 13 12.96 -3.29 18.67
N PHE A 14 13.73 -2.20 18.50
CA PHE A 14 13.17 -0.97 17.94
C PHE A 14 12.70 -1.15 16.50
N LEU A 15 13.48 -1.83 15.64
CA LEU A 15 13.10 -2.07 14.24
C LEU A 15 11.83 -2.91 14.14
N LEU A 16 11.66 -3.92 15.00
CA LEU A 16 10.44 -4.73 15.08
C LEU A 16 9.24 -3.92 15.56
N LEU A 17 9.39 -3.12 16.62
CA LEU A 17 8.33 -2.23 17.11
C LEU A 17 7.92 -1.21 16.03
N TYR A 18 8.89 -0.65 15.33
CA TYR A 18 8.63 0.27 14.23
C TYR A 18 7.87 -0.41 13.07
N ALA A 19 8.30 -1.61 12.66
CA ALA A 19 7.63 -2.37 11.62
C ALA A 19 6.20 -2.75 12.02
N LEU A 20 6.00 -3.11 13.29
CA LEU A 20 4.66 -3.38 13.84
C LEU A 20 3.77 -2.13 13.80
N ALA A 21 4.31 -0.95 14.16
CA ALA A 21 3.56 0.31 14.05
C ALA A 21 3.19 0.64 12.59
N SER A 22 4.09 0.39 11.64
CA SER A 22 3.80 0.52 10.21
C SER A 22 2.70 -0.45 9.77
N ALA A 23 2.74 -1.69 10.25
CA ALA A 23 1.68 -2.67 10.00
C ALA A 23 0.34 -2.21 10.60
N GLY A 24 0.34 -1.51 11.74
CA GLY A 24 -0.84 -0.88 12.33
C GLY A 24 -1.54 0.10 11.38
N GLY A 25 -0.76 0.84 10.58
CA GLY A 25 -1.31 1.63 9.48
C GLY A 25 -2.03 0.77 8.45
N ALA A 26 -1.40 -0.30 7.96
CA ALA A 26 -2.01 -1.23 7.00
C ALA A 26 -3.27 -1.92 7.58
N ILE A 27 -3.23 -2.32 8.84
CA ILE A 27 -4.39 -2.88 9.57
C ILE A 27 -5.55 -1.87 9.61
N ALA A 28 -5.27 -0.58 9.73
CA ALA A 28 -6.31 0.44 9.75
C ALA A 28 -7.03 0.58 8.40
N TYR A 29 -6.28 0.56 7.27
CA TYR A 29 -6.90 0.89 5.98
C TYR A 29 -7.22 -0.32 5.11
N VAL A 30 -6.44 -1.41 5.15
CA VAL A 30 -6.65 -2.54 4.23
C VAL A 30 -8.03 -3.16 4.42
N PRO A 31 -8.41 -3.71 5.59
CA PRO A 31 -9.72 -4.34 5.76
C PRO A 31 -10.87 -3.35 5.58
N PHE A 32 -10.69 -2.11 6.02
CA PHE A 32 -11.73 -1.10 5.89
C PHE A 32 -12.01 -0.75 4.44
N LEU A 33 -10.99 -0.39 3.65
CA LEU A 33 -11.19 0.06 2.27
C LEU A 33 -11.47 -1.08 1.28
N THR A 34 -10.96 -2.30 1.53
CA THR A 34 -11.13 -3.42 0.59
C THR A 34 -12.38 -4.26 0.83
N LEU A 35 -12.87 -4.31 2.05
CA LEU A 35 -13.97 -5.21 2.46
C LEU A 35 -15.12 -4.46 3.10
N LEU A 36 -14.87 -3.74 4.21
CA LEU A 36 -15.96 -3.20 5.03
C LEU A 36 -16.65 -2.01 4.38
N LEU A 37 -15.89 -1.11 3.74
CA LEU A 37 -16.47 0.04 3.05
C LEU A 37 -17.26 -0.39 1.81
N PRO A 38 -16.76 -1.25 0.90
CA PRO A 38 -17.57 -1.79 -0.20
C PRO A 38 -18.83 -2.52 0.27
N ALA A 39 -18.74 -3.33 1.32
CA ALA A 39 -19.92 -4.00 1.90
C ALA A 39 -20.94 -2.98 2.42
N ARG A 40 -20.48 -1.94 3.13
CA ARG A 40 -21.33 -0.85 3.63
C ARG A 40 -21.97 -0.06 2.49
N MET A 41 -21.26 0.14 1.36
CA MET A 41 -21.82 0.77 0.16
C MET A 41 -22.95 -0.07 -0.44
N ALA A 42 -22.76 -1.39 -0.51
CA ALA A 42 -23.82 -2.29 -1.00
C ALA A 42 -25.11 -2.17 -0.16
N GLU A 43 -25.00 -1.94 1.15
CA GLU A 43 -26.14 -1.74 2.06
C GLU A 43 -26.79 -0.35 1.90
N LEU A 44 -25.98 0.73 1.85
CA LEU A 44 -26.47 2.10 1.93
C LEU A 44 -26.82 2.70 0.56
N ALA A 45 -26.10 2.37 -0.49
CA ALA A 45 -26.24 3.00 -1.80
C ALA A 45 -27.02 2.16 -2.83
N GLY A 46 -27.29 0.88 -2.54
CA GLY A 46 -28.03 -0.01 -3.41
C GLY A 46 -27.43 -0.09 -4.83
N ALA A 47 -28.18 0.27 -5.85
CA ALA A 47 -27.75 0.23 -7.24
C ALA A 47 -26.60 1.22 -7.59
N ASN A 48 -26.36 2.22 -6.76
CA ASN A 48 -25.32 3.24 -6.97
C ASN A 48 -24.05 2.97 -6.15
N ASP A 49 -23.88 1.78 -5.60
CA ASP A 49 -22.81 1.43 -4.68
C ASP A 49 -21.39 1.58 -5.29
N VAL A 50 -21.19 1.15 -6.52
CA VAL A 50 -19.93 1.30 -7.25
C VAL A 50 -19.61 2.78 -7.49
N GLN A 51 -20.61 3.58 -7.84
CA GLN A 51 -20.45 5.02 -8.08
C GLN A 51 -20.05 5.75 -6.79
N TRP A 52 -20.76 5.50 -5.69
CA TRP A 52 -20.45 6.11 -4.41
C TRP A 52 -19.10 5.66 -3.87
N LEU A 53 -18.73 4.39 -4.03
CA LEU A 53 -17.39 3.92 -3.68
C LEU A 53 -16.31 4.66 -4.49
N GLY A 54 -16.57 4.91 -5.77
CA GLY A 54 -15.70 5.73 -6.61
C GLY A 54 -15.47 7.13 -6.06
N TYR A 55 -16.53 7.83 -5.65
CA TYR A 55 -16.42 9.16 -5.05
C TYR A 55 -15.67 9.11 -3.70
N LEU A 56 -16.00 8.15 -2.82
CA LEU A 56 -15.35 7.98 -1.53
C LEU A 56 -13.85 7.67 -1.68
N THR A 57 -13.50 6.84 -2.64
CA THR A 57 -12.10 6.49 -2.94
C THR A 57 -11.35 7.70 -3.48
N PHE A 58 -11.95 8.47 -4.39
CA PHE A 58 -11.34 9.67 -4.97
C PHE A 58 -11.08 10.75 -3.91
N PHE A 59 -12.11 11.15 -3.17
CA PHE A 59 -11.97 12.20 -2.15
C PHE A 59 -11.13 11.72 -0.96
N GLY A 60 -11.23 10.43 -0.62
CA GLY A 60 -10.37 9.79 0.38
C GLY A 60 -8.89 9.83 -0.02
N ALA A 61 -8.55 9.51 -1.27
CA ALA A 61 -7.18 9.58 -1.78
C ALA A 61 -6.64 11.02 -1.84
N LEU A 62 -7.48 11.98 -2.22
CA LEU A 62 -7.13 13.40 -2.20
C LEU A 62 -6.83 13.88 -0.78
N ALA A 63 -7.69 13.51 0.18
CA ALA A 63 -7.49 13.80 1.60
C ALA A 63 -6.21 13.15 2.13
N ALA A 64 -5.96 11.86 1.81
CA ALA A 64 -4.76 11.15 2.22
C ALA A 64 -3.48 11.79 1.69
N SER A 65 -3.47 12.16 0.40
CA SER A 65 -2.31 12.81 -0.24
C SER A 65 -2.01 14.18 0.39
N THR A 66 -3.05 14.99 0.59
CA THR A 66 -2.93 16.31 1.23
C THR A 66 -2.47 16.18 2.69
N ALA A 67 -3.07 15.27 3.45
CA ALA A 67 -2.73 15.02 4.84
C ALA A 67 -1.31 14.48 5.01
N GLY A 68 -0.87 13.57 4.14
CA GLY A 68 0.49 13.01 4.16
C GLY A 68 1.56 14.09 4.00
N ILE A 69 1.37 15.03 3.06
CA ILE A 69 2.27 16.17 2.86
C ILE A 69 2.21 17.11 4.07
N LEU A 70 0.99 17.47 4.50
CA LEU A 70 0.76 18.41 5.60
C LEU A 70 1.40 17.91 6.90
N PHE A 71 1.10 16.68 7.33
CA PHE A 71 1.59 16.15 8.61
C PHE A 71 3.05 15.73 8.53
N GLY A 72 3.55 15.35 7.36
CA GLY A 72 4.99 15.22 7.13
C GLY A 72 5.69 16.54 7.43
N TRP A 73 5.28 17.64 6.78
CA TRP A 73 5.83 18.97 6.97
C TRP A 73 5.65 19.52 8.40
N LEU A 74 4.45 19.40 9.00
CA LEU A 74 4.21 19.82 10.37
C LEU A 74 5.10 19.08 11.37
N SER A 75 5.27 17.78 11.19
CA SER A 75 6.13 16.98 12.06
C SER A 75 7.62 17.30 11.90
N ASP A 76 8.07 17.71 10.69
CA ASP A 76 9.41 18.23 10.47
C ASP A 76 9.62 19.54 11.26
N ARG A 77 8.64 20.44 11.18
CA ARG A 77 8.75 21.77 11.79
C ARG A 77 8.68 21.74 13.32
N THR A 78 7.92 20.82 13.88
CA THR A 78 7.73 20.69 15.34
C THR A 78 8.73 19.75 16.01
N GLY A 79 9.46 18.92 15.24
CA GLY A 79 10.40 17.91 15.76
C GLY A 79 9.76 16.81 16.59
N GLY A 80 8.43 16.76 16.68
CA GLY A 80 7.66 15.89 17.57
C GLY A 80 7.05 14.67 16.87
N ARG A 81 7.83 13.84 16.11
CA ARG A 81 7.31 12.67 15.37
C ARG A 81 6.35 11.80 16.18
N ARG A 82 6.77 11.43 17.41
CA ARG A 82 5.98 10.55 18.30
C ARG A 82 4.66 11.18 18.72
N LEU A 83 4.64 12.50 18.95
CA LEU A 83 3.43 13.22 19.34
C LEU A 83 2.39 13.18 18.21
N TRP A 84 2.82 13.42 16.97
CA TRP A 84 1.95 13.36 15.80
C TRP A 84 1.40 11.95 15.56
N VAL A 85 2.25 10.92 15.66
CA VAL A 85 1.81 9.51 15.57
C VAL A 85 0.81 9.18 16.67
N GLY A 86 1.03 9.63 17.90
CA GLY A 86 0.13 9.40 19.04
C GLY A 86 -1.22 10.10 18.85
N ALA A 87 -1.23 11.39 18.47
CA ALA A 87 -2.44 12.14 18.19
C ALA A 87 -3.23 11.51 17.01
N GLY A 88 -2.53 11.14 15.94
CA GLY A 88 -3.12 10.43 14.80
C GLY A 88 -3.72 9.09 15.20
N LEU A 89 -3.07 8.32 16.08
CA LEU A 89 -3.61 7.06 16.59
C LEU A 89 -4.94 7.27 17.33
N VAL A 90 -5.00 8.21 18.26
CA VAL A 90 -6.22 8.50 19.02
C VAL A 90 -7.36 8.91 18.09
N LEU A 91 -7.08 9.83 17.14
CA LEU A 91 -8.08 10.30 16.18
C LEU A 91 -8.51 9.18 15.21
N THR A 92 -7.57 8.35 14.73
CA THR A 92 -7.89 7.21 13.84
C THR A 92 -8.82 6.23 14.53
N ILE A 93 -8.55 5.86 15.78
CA ILE A 93 -9.39 4.98 16.59
C ILE A 93 -10.77 5.60 16.79
N PHE A 94 -10.81 6.86 17.24
CA PHE A 94 -12.07 7.57 17.47
C PHE A 94 -12.94 7.61 16.21
N LEU A 95 -12.36 7.94 15.06
CA LEU A 95 -13.10 8.01 13.79
C LEU A 95 -13.54 6.65 13.27
N LEU A 96 -12.74 5.58 13.44
CA LEU A 96 -13.17 4.21 13.13
C LEU A 96 -14.40 3.83 13.96
N LEU A 97 -14.41 4.15 15.26
CA LEU A 97 -15.53 3.87 16.14
C LEU A 97 -16.75 4.76 15.88
N ALA A 98 -16.56 5.93 15.24
CA ALA A 98 -17.64 6.82 14.83
C ALA A 98 -18.26 6.44 13.47
N MET A 99 -17.57 5.68 12.61
CA MET A 99 -18.09 5.28 11.28
C MET A 99 -19.49 4.64 11.30
N PRO A 100 -19.85 3.77 12.27
CA PRO A 100 -21.18 3.19 12.32
C PRO A 100 -22.32 4.20 12.53
N LEU A 101 -22.01 5.40 13.02
CA LEU A 101 -22.99 6.49 13.21
C LEU A 101 -23.37 7.17 11.90
N ALA A 102 -22.67 6.88 10.80
CA ALA A 102 -23.03 7.39 9.49
C ALA A 102 -24.23 6.61 8.92
N HIS A 103 -25.37 7.28 8.81
CA HIS A 103 -26.58 6.73 8.23
C HIS A 103 -26.88 7.27 6.82
N ASP A 104 -26.09 8.22 6.35
CA ASP A 104 -26.17 8.84 5.03
C ASP A 104 -24.78 8.99 4.39
N MET A 105 -24.78 9.21 3.07
CA MET A 105 -23.54 9.29 2.28
C MET A 105 -22.70 10.53 2.61
N ALA A 106 -23.31 11.65 2.95
CA ALA A 106 -22.58 12.90 3.24
C ALA A 106 -21.83 12.78 4.56
N THR A 107 -22.47 12.21 5.58
CA THR A 107 -21.85 11.92 6.88
C THR A 107 -20.72 10.91 6.74
N LEU A 108 -20.93 9.83 5.97
CA LEU A 108 -19.91 8.83 5.74
C LEU A 108 -18.69 9.40 4.98
N MET A 109 -18.92 10.21 3.95
CA MET A 109 -17.88 10.92 3.21
C MET A 109 -17.04 11.81 4.14
N SER A 110 -17.72 12.59 4.99
CA SER A 110 -17.06 13.49 5.92
C SER A 110 -16.19 12.74 6.93
N LEU A 111 -16.70 11.63 7.47
CA LEU A 111 -15.95 10.78 8.39
C LEU A 111 -14.75 10.10 7.71
N ILE A 112 -14.89 9.65 6.46
CA ILE A 112 -13.79 9.04 5.71
C ILE A 112 -12.70 10.08 5.44
N ILE A 113 -13.06 11.29 5.00
CA ILE A 113 -12.10 12.37 4.79
C ILE A 113 -11.35 12.68 6.11
N ALA A 114 -12.07 12.88 7.21
CA ALA A 114 -11.46 13.12 8.52
C ALA A 114 -10.55 11.96 8.96
N TRP A 115 -11.00 10.72 8.74
CA TRP A 115 -10.22 9.53 9.06
C TRP A 115 -8.94 9.41 8.21
N GLN A 116 -8.99 9.76 6.93
CA GLN A 116 -7.81 9.80 6.08
C GLN A 116 -6.79 10.84 6.57
N PHE A 117 -7.25 12.00 7.07
CA PHE A 117 -6.36 12.95 7.73
C PHE A 117 -5.73 12.36 8.99
N ALA A 118 -6.51 11.72 9.86
CA ALA A 118 -6.02 11.10 11.08
C ALA A 118 -5.03 9.95 10.80
N LEU A 119 -5.33 9.09 9.83
CA LEU A 119 -4.44 8.00 9.44
C LEU A 119 -3.11 8.52 8.89
N ASN A 120 -3.13 9.54 8.04
CA ASN A 120 -1.92 10.11 7.48
C ASN A 120 -1.12 10.96 8.48
N MET A 121 -1.77 11.41 9.57
CA MET A 121 -1.08 11.95 10.75
C MET A 121 -0.24 10.87 11.47
N ILE A 122 -0.57 9.58 11.31
CA ILE A 122 0.29 8.45 11.74
C ILE A 122 1.37 8.21 10.67
N LEU A 123 0.97 7.95 9.42
CA LEU A 123 1.84 7.37 8.39
C LEU A 123 2.95 8.33 7.96
N GLY A 124 2.66 9.60 7.76
CA GLY A 124 3.64 10.60 7.33
C GLY A 124 4.79 10.79 8.34
N PRO A 125 4.48 11.17 9.59
CA PRO A 125 5.49 11.31 10.63
C PRO A 125 6.20 9.99 10.99
N LEU A 126 5.52 8.84 10.90
CA LEU A 126 6.13 7.53 11.13
C LEU A 126 7.18 7.23 10.05
N ALA A 127 6.88 7.46 8.78
CA ALA A 127 7.83 7.27 7.69
C ALA A 127 9.06 8.18 7.83
N ALA A 128 8.85 9.46 8.17
CA ALA A 128 9.93 10.40 8.42
C ALA A 128 10.78 9.99 9.63
N TRP A 129 10.17 9.46 10.69
CA TRP A 129 10.89 8.98 11.88
C TRP A 129 11.91 7.89 11.55
N ALA A 130 11.59 6.95 10.64
CA ALA A 130 12.57 5.97 10.18
C ALA A 130 13.79 6.63 9.52
N GLY A 131 13.56 7.64 8.69
CA GLY A 131 14.62 8.41 8.05
C GLY A 131 15.56 9.10 9.05
N ASP A 132 14.98 9.60 10.16
CA ASP A 132 15.71 10.33 11.19
C ASP A 132 16.57 9.43 12.08
N VAL A 133 16.17 8.14 12.27
CA VAL A 133 16.80 7.29 13.31
C VAL A 133 17.37 5.97 12.78
N VAL A 134 17.13 5.57 11.54
CA VAL A 134 17.63 4.28 11.02
C VAL A 134 18.81 4.51 10.07
N PRO A 135 20.01 4.02 10.42
CA PRO A 135 21.19 4.10 9.57
C PRO A 135 21.01 3.39 8.21
N ASP A 136 21.75 3.85 7.20
CA ASP A 136 21.64 3.34 5.83
C ASP A 136 21.92 1.83 5.73
N GLU A 137 22.84 1.31 6.55
CA GLU A 137 23.19 -0.11 6.61
C GLU A 137 22.02 -1.00 7.09
N GLN A 138 21.05 -0.42 7.80
CA GLN A 138 19.87 -1.15 8.31
C GLN A 138 18.58 -0.87 7.53
N LYS A 139 18.59 0.06 6.56
CA LYS A 139 17.41 0.37 5.74
C LYS A 139 16.93 -0.81 4.92
N GLY A 140 17.84 -1.68 4.48
CA GLY A 140 17.50 -2.94 3.80
C GLY A 140 16.73 -3.90 4.71
N LEU A 141 17.21 -4.09 5.94
CA LEU A 141 16.51 -4.92 6.94
C LEU A 141 15.14 -4.34 7.28
N LEU A 142 15.09 -3.02 7.53
CA LEU A 142 13.82 -2.34 7.80
C LEU A 142 12.85 -2.48 6.63
N GLY A 143 13.31 -2.28 5.39
CA GLY A 143 12.50 -2.47 4.19
C GLY A 143 11.91 -3.87 4.08
N GLY A 144 12.71 -4.90 4.41
CA GLY A 144 12.23 -6.28 4.49
C GLY A 144 11.13 -6.50 5.54
N LEU A 145 11.28 -5.89 6.72
CA LEU A 145 10.26 -5.95 7.78
C LEU A 145 8.98 -5.20 7.37
N LEU A 146 9.11 -4.04 6.73
CA LEU A 146 7.98 -3.24 6.25
C LEU A 146 7.20 -3.92 5.12
N ALA A 147 7.84 -4.79 4.34
CA ALA A 147 7.19 -5.57 3.29
C ALA A 147 6.10 -6.53 3.84
N LEU A 148 6.12 -6.84 5.13
CA LEU A 148 5.08 -7.64 5.79
C LEU A 148 3.81 -6.83 6.12
N SER A 149 3.88 -5.50 6.14
CA SER A 149 2.75 -4.66 6.55
C SER A 149 1.47 -4.88 5.73
N PRO A 150 1.50 -4.95 4.38
CA PRO A 150 0.30 -5.23 3.59
C PRO A 150 -0.31 -6.61 3.90
N ALA A 151 0.52 -7.63 4.11
CA ALA A 151 0.04 -8.97 4.46
C ALA A 151 -0.66 -8.99 5.83
N LEU A 152 -0.09 -8.30 6.84
CA LEU A 152 -0.72 -8.15 8.16
C LEU A 152 -2.04 -7.37 8.06
N GLY A 153 -2.11 -6.34 7.20
CA GLY A 153 -3.36 -5.65 6.88
C GLY A 153 -4.41 -6.59 6.28
N ALA A 154 -4.04 -7.45 5.33
CA ALA A 154 -4.94 -8.42 4.74
C ALA A 154 -5.41 -9.47 5.75
N TRP A 155 -4.50 -10.02 6.56
CA TRP A 155 -4.85 -10.96 7.63
C TRP A 155 -5.80 -10.35 8.65
N SER A 156 -5.66 -9.06 8.96
CA SER A 156 -6.64 -8.38 9.82
C SER A 156 -8.04 -8.39 9.20
N GLY A 157 -8.15 -8.28 7.87
CA GLY A 157 -9.41 -8.43 7.14
C GLY A 157 -10.03 -9.83 7.31
N ALA A 158 -9.21 -10.88 7.20
CA ALA A 158 -9.66 -12.25 7.43
C ALA A 158 -10.13 -12.46 8.89
N ILE A 159 -9.44 -11.86 9.86
CA ILE A 159 -9.81 -11.95 11.28
C ILE A 159 -11.16 -11.26 11.55
N VAL A 160 -11.36 -10.03 11.08
CA VAL A 160 -12.59 -9.27 11.37
C VAL A 160 -13.81 -9.77 10.60
N THR A 161 -13.60 -10.66 9.63
CA THR A 161 -14.69 -11.30 8.88
C THR A 161 -14.96 -12.75 9.34
N LEU A 162 -14.33 -13.20 10.44
CA LEU A 162 -14.60 -14.51 11.03
C LEU A 162 -16.09 -14.65 11.46
N PRO A 163 -16.64 -15.88 11.39
CA PRO A 163 -17.97 -16.17 11.95
C PRO A 163 -18.04 -15.72 13.42
N GLY A 164 -19.09 -14.98 13.77
CA GLY A 164 -19.27 -14.42 15.11
C GLY A 164 -18.97 -12.93 15.24
N ILE A 165 -18.23 -12.32 14.29
CA ILE A 165 -18.02 -10.87 14.20
C ILE A 165 -18.88 -10.38 13.03
N THR A 166 -20.15 -10.04 13.28
CA THR A 166 -21.12 -9.81 12.20
C THR A 166 -21.43 -8.33 11.95
N GLY A 167 -21.42 -7.51 13.00
CA GLY A 167 -21.77 -6.10 12.93
C GLY A 167 -20.67 -5.24 12.32
N PHE A 168 -21.04 -4.26 11.47
CA PHE A 168 -20.08 -3.28 10.92
C PHE A 168 -19.29 -2.56 12.04
N GLY A 169 -19.99 -2.14 13.12
CA GLY A 169 -19.35 -1.50 14.27
C GLY A 169 -18.44 -2.45 15.07
N GLU A 170 -18.80 -3.71 15.22
CA GLU A 170 -17.97 -4.73 15.88
C GLU A 170 -16.66 -4.94 15.11
N ARG A 171 -16.75 -5.11 13.80
CA ARG A 171 -15.57 -5.26 12.91
C ARG A 171 -14.63 -4.07 13.01
N LEU A 172 -15.16 -2.84 13.01
CA LEU A 172 -14.36 -1.62 13.16
C LEU A 172 -13.76 -1.49 14.56
N SER A 173 -14.44 -1.94 15.61
CA SER A 173 -13.91 -1.97 16.97
C SER A 173 -12.73 -2.93 17.09
N VAL A 174 -12.80 -4.10 16.46
CA VAL A 174 -11.68 -5.05 16.39
C VAL A 174 -10.50 -4.45 15.63
N ILE A 175 -10.74 -3.80 14.48
CA ILE A 175 -9.68 -3.08 13.75
C ILE A 175 -9.04 -2.02 14.64
N ALA A 176 -9.83 -1.19 15.32
CA ALA A 176 -9.32 -0.15 16.20
C ALA A 176 -8.44 -0.72 17.32
N ALA A 177 -8.86 -1.84 17.93
CA ALA A 177 -8.07 -2.54 18.94
C ALA A 177 -6.74 -3.09 18.37
N MET A 178 -6.78 -3.70 17.18
CA MET A 178 -5.58 -4.20 16.51
C MET A 178 -4.60 -3.07 16.13
N VAL A 179 -5.11 -1.93 15.66
CA VAL A 179 -4.31 -0.74 15.36
C VAL A 179 -3.65 -0.21 16.63
N ALA A 180 -4.40 -0.11 17.73
CA ALA A 180 -3.85 0.28 19.02
C ALA A 180 -2.75 -0.68 19.48
N ALA A 181 -3.01 -1.99 19.42
CA ALA A 181 -2.04 -3.02 19.81
C ALA A 181 -0.76 -3.00 18.94
N ALA A 182 -0.87 -2.60 17.69
CA ALA A 182 0.28 -2.52 16.79
C ALA A 182 1.10 -1.22 16.97
N VAL A 183 0.44 -0.07 17.18
CA VAL A 183 1.11 1.25 17.21
C VAL A 183 1.59 1.65 18.60
N LEU A 184 0.80 1.39 19.66
CA LEU A 184 1.15 1.78 21.03
C LEU A 184 2.51 1.26 21.51
N PRO A 185 2.91 0.00 21.27
CA PRO A 185 4.21 -0.48 21.70
C PRO A 185 5.38 0.34 21.16
N ALA A 186 5.32 0.81 19.92
CA ALA A 186 6.35 1.67 19.34
C ALA A 186 6.40 3.05 20.01
N LEU A 187 5.24 3.58 20.41
CA LEU A 187 5.15 4.86 21.11
C LEU A 187 5.61 4.78 22.57
N VAL A 188 5.33 3.68 23.25
CA VAL A 188 5.63 3.54 24.70
C VAL A 188 7.04 2.97 24.92
N LEU A 189 7.37 1.89 24.22
CA LEU A 189 8.61 1.13 24.42
C LEU A 189 9.70 1.49 23.40
N GLY A 190 9.35 2.10 22.26
CA GLY A 190 10.30 2.48 21.22
C GLY A 190 11.28 3.54 21.72
N ARG A 191 12.53 3.16 21.94
CA ARG A 191 13.63 4.05 22.35
C ARG A 191 14.74 3.98 21.31
N PRO A 192 14.62 4.74 20.20
CA PRO A 192 15.68 4.77 19.19
C PRO A 192 16.94 5.42 19.74
N ARG A 193 18.08 4.95 19.27
CA ARG A 193 19.35 5.66 19.43
C ARG A 193 19.34 6.88 18.53
N ALA A 194 19.87 8.00 19.00
CA ALA A 194 20.02 9.20 18.20
C ALA A 194 21.28 9.11 17.32
N PHE A 195 21.15 9.46 16.05
CA PHE A 195 22.24 9.59 15.09
C PHE A 195 22.21 11.00 14.50
N PRO A 196 22.82 12.01 15.13
CA PRO A 196 22.76 13.40 14.69
C PRO A 196 23.26 13.62 13.27
N GLU A 197 24.15 12.76 12.77
CA GLU A 197 24.66 12.78 11.41
C GLU A 197 23.62 12.47 10.33
N LEU A 198 22.59 11.67 10.64
CA LEU A 198 21.50 11.37 9.71
C LEU A 198 20.62 12.60 9.42
N MET A 199 20.61 13.56 10.35
CA MET A 199 19.86 14.81 10.23
C MET A 199 20.66 15.91 9.51
N ARG A 200 21.97 15.74 9.30
CA ARG A 200 22.81 16.70 8.57
C ARG A 200 22.67 16.42 7.09
N SER A 201 22.02 17.34 6.38
CA SER A 201 21.93 17.31 4.93
C SER A 201 23.32 17.59 4.33
N GLU A 202 23.97 16.58 3.76
CA GLU A 202 25.14 16.81 2.92
C GLU A 202 24.69 17.48 1.62
N ALA A 203 25.19 18.69 1.38
CA ALA A 203 25.01 19.41 0.13
C ALA A 203 25.81 18.69 -0.97
N SER A 204 25.14 18.01 -1.88
CA SER A 204 25.77 17.37 -3.03
C SER A 204 25.12 17.74 -4.37
N GLU A 205 25.93 17.62 -5.43
CA GLU A 205 25.72 18.16 -6.77
C GLU A 205 24.44 17.73 -7.51
N GLU A 206 23.94 18.62 -8.38
CA GLU A 206 22.76 18.39 -9.23
C GLU A 206 23.00 17.28 -10.26
N ARG A 207 22.17 16.26 -10.24
CA ARG A 207 22.08 15.28 -11.32
C ARG A 207 20.68 15.24 -11.93
N LYS A 208 20.59 15.36 -13.24
CA LYS A 208 19.33 15.32 -14.00
C LYS A 208 18.66 13.95 -13.89
N VAL A 209 17.31 13.92 -13.84
CA VAL A 209 16.53 12.69 -13.95
C VAL A 209 16.95 11.92 -15.19
N THR A 210 17.38 10.69 -15.05
CA THR A 210 17.84 9.87 -16.16
C THR A 210 16.64 9.20 -16.88
N LYS A 211 16.76 8.96 -18.20
CA LYS A 211 15.74 8.26 -18.99
C LYS A 211 15.33 6.89 -18.38
N PRO A 212 16.24 6.07 -17.79
CA PRO A 212 15.88 4.85 -17.08
C PRO A 212 14.95 5.07 -15.88
N ALA A 213 15.17 6.11 -15.09
CA ALA A 213 14.31 6.41 -13.93
C ALA A 213 12.88 6.77 -14.36
N ALA A 214 12.70 7.52 -15.43
CA ALA A 214 11.38 7.85 -15.96
C ALA A 214 10.62 6.62 -16.46
N ARG A 215 11.31 5.67 -17.13
CA ARG A 215 10.69 4.40 -17.58
C ARG A 215 10.28 3.52 -16.41
N MET A 216 11.12 3.44 -15.37
CA MET A 216 10.80 2.73 -14.14
C MET A 216 9.57 3.35 -13.45
N TRP A 217 9.55 4.67 -13.34
CA TRP A 217 8.43 5.39 -12.74
C TRP A 217 7.12 5.10 -13.49
N LEU A 218 7.14 5.21 -14.82
CA LEU A 218 5.95 4.96 -15.64
C LEU A 218 5.50 3.50 -15.57
N ALA A 219 6.42 2.54 -15.63
CA ALA A 219 6.09 1.12 -15.48
C ALA A 219 5.44 0.83 -14.13
N ARG A 220 5.95 1.43 -13.03
CA ARG A 220 5.33 1.33 -11.72
C ARG A 220 3.92 1.91 -11.71
N LEU A 221 3.73 3.11 -12.25
CA LEU A 221 2.43 3.76 -12.30
C LEU A 221 1.38 2.89 -13.00
N LEU A 222 1.74 2.31 -14.16
CA LEU A 222 0.82 1.48 -14.94
C LEU A 222 0.40 0.21 -14.20
N VAL A 223 1.34 -0.48 -13.53
CA VAL A 223 1.02 -1.66 -12.73
C VAL A 223 0.27 -1.28 -11.44
N GLN A 224 0.63 -0.15 -10.83
CA GLN A 224 -0.04 0.34 -9.62
C GLN A 224 -1.50 0.77 -9.89
N ILE A 225 -1.83 1.22 -11.11
CA ILE A 225 -3.21 1.47 -11.52
C ILE A 225 -4.02 0.17 -11.47
N ALA A 226 -3.47 -0.94 -11.97
CA ALA A 226 -4.15 -2.24 -11.92
C ALA A 226 -4.33 -2.73 -10.47
N GLU A 227 -3.32 -2.57 -9.62
CA GLU A 227 -3.39 -2.94 -8.21
C GLU A 227 -4.44 -2.11 -7.47
N ALA A 228 -4.47 -0.79 -7.66
CA ALA A 228 -5.42 0.10 -7.03
C ALA A 228 -6.88 -0.20 -7.45
N ALA A 229 -7.10 -0.63 -8.71
CA ALA A 229 -8.40 -1.08 -9.18
C ALA A 229 -8.95 -2.22 -8.35
N LEU A 230 -8.12 -3.24 -8.18
CA LEU A 230 -8.52 -4.44 -7.44
C LEU A 230 -8.59 -4.19 -5.95
N PHE A 231 -7.72 -3.36 -5.42
CA PHE A 231 -7.81 -2.96 -4.02
C PHE A 231 -9.17 -2.33 -3.68
N ALA A 232 -9.71 -1.48 -4.55
CA ALA A 232 -10.96 -0.79 -4.31
C ALA A 232 -12.21 -1.60 -4.72
N TYR A 233 -12.15 -2.35 -5.83
CA TYR A 233 -13.34 -2.92 -6.46
C TYR A 233 -13.40 -4.45 -6.48
N LEU A 234 -12.42 -5.14 -5.89
CA LEU A 234 -12.37 -6.60 -5.81
C LEU A 234 -13.64 -7.20 -5.19
N TYR A 235 -14.16 -6.56 -4.15
CA TYR A 235 -15.41 -6.96 -3.49
C TYR A 235 -16.58 -7.04 -4.47
N PHE A 236 -16.76 -6.00 -5.28
CA PHE A 236 -17.85 -5.92 -6.25
C PHE A 236 -17.66 -6.87 -7.41
N TRP A 237 -16.42 -7.08 -7.85
CA TRP A 237 -16.15 -8.05 -8.89
C TRP A 237 -16.48 -9.48 -8.45
N PHE A 238 -16.02 -9.91 -7.28
CA PHE A 238 -16.40 -11.24 -6.76
C PHE A 238 -17.90 -11.38 -6.56
N ARG A 239 -18.58 -10.34 -6.04
CA ARG A 239 -20.03 -10.33 -5.91
C ARG A 239 -20.75 -10.43 -7.27
N SER A 240 -20.19 -9.90 -8.34
CA SER A 240 -20.77 -10.01 -9.68
C SER A 240 -20.68 -11.41 -10.28
N ILE A 241 -19.71 -12.22 -9.82
CA ILE A 241 -19.56 -13.63 -10.25
C ILE A 241 -20.34 -14.57 -9.34
N ASP A 242 -20.23 -14.37 -8.03
CA ASP A 242 -20.91 -15.17 -7.01
C ASP A 242 -21.46 -14.25 -5.90
N PRO A 243 -22.75 -13.90 -5.95
CA PRO A 243 -23.39 -13.11 -4.91
C PRO A 243 -23.41 -13.78 -3.52
N ALA A 244 -23.27 -15.11 -3.47
CA ALA A 244 -23.29 -15.87 -2.21
C ALA A 244 -21.89 -15.96 -1.54
N MET A 245 -20.83 -15.55 -2.24
CA MET A 245 -19.47 -15.57 -1.69
C MET A 245 -19.35 -14.69 -0.44
N GLY A 246 -19.00 -15.30 0.69
CA GLY A 246 -18.89 -14.63 1.98
C GLY A 246 -17.71 -13.63 2.06
N ASP A 247 -17.81 -12.66 2.99
CA ASP A 247 -16.75 -11.66 3.20
C ASP A 247 -15.45 -12.31 3.68
N ASN A 248 -15.54 -13.34 4.54
CA ASN A 248 -14.37 -14.05 5.04
C ASN A 248 -13.62 -14.78 3.91
N GLU A 249 -14.34 -15.35 2.95
CA GLU A 249 -13.75 -16.00 1.80
C GLU A 249 -12.99 -14.99 0.91
N LYS A 250 -13.60 -13.84 0.61
CA LYS A 250 -12.95 -12.73 -0.13
C LYS A 250 -11.70 -12.25 0.58
N ALA A 251 -11.78 -12.04 1.90
CA ALA A 251 -10.66 -11.64 2.75
C ALA A 251 -9.54 -12.69 2.77
N GLY A 252 -9.90 -13.97 2.84
CA GLY A 252 -8.97 -15.09 2.82
C GLY A 252 -8.17 -15.14 1.52
N ILE A 253 -8.83 -15.02 0.37
CA ILE A 253 -8.18 -15.00 -0.95
C ILE A 253 -7.19 -13.83 -1.05
N PHE A 254 -7.61 -12.64 -0.63
CA PHE A 254 -6.76 -11.45 -0.61
C PHE A 254 -5.53 -11.65 0.29
N SER A 255 -5.73 -12.21 1.48
CA SER A 255 -4.65 -12.50 2.45
C SER A 255 -3.65 -13.52 1.92
N VAL A 256 -4.12 -14.57 1.25
CA VAL A 256 -3.26 -15.58 0.61
C VAL A 256 -2.41 -14.94 -0.48
N ALA A 257 -2.99 -14.11 -1.35
CA ALA A 257 -2.26 -13.43 -2.41
C ALA A 257 -1.10 -12.60 -1.85
N LEU A 258 -1.37 -11.74 -0.87
CA LEU A 258 -0.34 -10.88 -0.27
C LEU A 258 0.71 -11.67 0.53
N THR A 259 0.31 -12.75 1.20
CA THR A 259 1.24 -13.61 1.97
C THR A 259 2.18 -14.36 1.06
N VAL A 260 1.67 -14.98 0.00
CA VAL A 260 2.48 -15.74 -0.97
C VAL A 260 3.36 -14.82 -1.81
N ALA A 261 2.97 -13.59 -2.03
CA ALA A 261 3.80 -12.61 -2.74
C ALA A 261 5.14 -12.34 -2.03
N VAL A 262 5.21 -12.44 -0.70
CA VAL A 262 6.45 -12.18 0.07
C VAL A 262 7.56 -13.17 -0.30
N PRO A 263 7.41 -14.49 -0.15
CA PRO A 263 8.45 -15.44 -0.56
C PRO A 263 8.73 -15.38 -2.06
N VAL A 264 7.75 -15.15 -2.91
CA VAL A 264 7.95 -14.98 -4.37
C VAL A 264 8.86 -13.80 -4.65
N ALA A 265 8.61 -12.64 -4.04
CA ALA A 265 9.46 -11.45 -4.20
C ALA A 265 10.90 -11.70 -3.68
N LEU A 266 11.05 -12.35 -2.52
CA LEU A 266 12.36 -12.66 -1.95
C LEU A 266 13.16 -13.62 -2.82
N LEU A 267 12.53 -14.71 -3.31
CA LEU A 267 13.17 -15.68 -4.18
C LEU A 267 13.56 -15.07 -5.53
N ALA A 268 12.65 -14.30 -6.13
CA ALA A 268 12.91 -13.60 -7.38
C ALA A 268 14.00 -12.54 -7.25
N GLY A 269 14.05 -11.81 -6.14
CA GLY A 269 15.11 -10.86 -5.84
C GLY A 269 16.47 -11.53 -5.67
N ARG A 270 16.54 -12.62 -4.91
CA ARG A 270 17.79 -13.41 -4.76
C ARG A 270 18.26 -14.00 -6.09
N TRP A 271 17.33 -14.46 -6.91
CA TRP A 271 17.68 -14.97 -8.24
C TRP A 271 18.25 -13.86 -9.13
N ALA A 272 17.64 -12.66 -9.10
CA ALA A 272 18.12 -11.49 -9.83
C ALA A 272 19.55 -11.11 -9.44
N ASP A 273 19.82 -11.07 -8.13
CA ASP A 273 21.14 -10.73 -7.59
C ASP A 273 22.21 -11.77 -7.97
N ARG A 274 21.87 -13.07 -7.90
CA ARG A 274 22.81 -14.17 -8.26
C ARG A 274 23.14 -14.21 -9.75
N ASN A 275 22.23 -13.76 -10.62
CA ASN A 275 22.40 -13.87 -12.06
C ASN A 275 22.77 -12.51 -12.72
N ASP A 276 22.98 -11.45 -11.93
CA ASP A 276 23.22 -10.08 -12.41
C ASP A 276 22.16 -9.60 -13.43
N ARG A 277 20.89 -9.94 -13.16
CA ARG A 277 19.74 -9.60 -14.01
C ARG A 277 18.65 -8.87 -13.22
N PRO A 278 18.88 -7.61 -12.80
CA PRO A 278 18.02 -6.90 -11.85
C PRO A 278 16.59 -6.64 -12.39
N PHE A 279 16.41 -6.51 -13.70
CA PHE A 279 15.10 -6.21 -14.30
C PHE A 279 14.34 -7.45 -14.78
N ALA A 280 14.98 -8.61 -14.90
CA ALA A 280 14.31 -9.81 -15.42
C ALA A 280 13.11 -10.26 -14.56
N PRO A 281 13.18 -10.29 -13.22
CA PRO A 281 12.02 -10.63 -12.40
C PRO A 281 10.87 -9.63 -12.53
N LEU A 282 11.17 -8.33 -12.73
CA LEU A 282 10.15 -7.31 -12.95
C LEU A 282 9.37 -7.58 -14.24
N VAL A 283 10.09 -7.92 -15.31
CA VAL A 283 9.47 -8.26 -16.61
C VAL A 283 8.59 -9.52 -16.46
N VAL A 284 9.11 -10.57 -15.83
CA VAL A 284 8.38 -11.83 -15.66
C VAL A 284 7.14 -11.64 -14.80
N THR A 285 7.26 -10.98 -13.64
CA THR A 285 6.11 -10.74 -12.76
C THR A 285 5.06 -9.84 -13.43
N ALA A 286 5.45 -8.85 -14.22
CA ALA A 286 4.51 -8.02 -14.97
C ALA A 286 3.80 -8.80 -16.10
N ILE A 287 4.49 -9.72 -16.81
CA ILE A 287 3.87 -10.59 -17.82
C ILE A 287 2.82 -11.49 -17.18
N VAL A 288 3.18 -12.15 -16.06
CA VAL A 288 2.26 -13.07 -15.36
C VAL A 288 1.10 -12.30 -14.74
N SER A 289 1.33 -11.08 -14.25
CA SER A 289 0.28 -10.18 -13.77
C SER A 289 -0.71 -9.80 -14.88
N ALA A 290 -0.20 -9.45 -16.06
CA ALA A 290 -1.07 -9.17 -17.24
C ALA A 290 -1.88 -10.39 -17.64
N ALA A 291 -1.28 -11.59 -17.64
CA ALA A 291 -1.98 -12.85 -17.89
C ALA A 291 -3.06 -13.13 -16.83
N GLY A 292 -2.78 -12.85 -15.57
CA GLY A 292 -3.76 -12.91 -14.47
C GLY A 292 -4.96 -12.00 -14.70
N LEU A 293 -4.74 -10.75 -15.15
CA LEU A 293 -5.82 -9.81 -15.50
C LEU A 293 -6.67 -10.30 -16.67
N VAL A 294 -6.05 -10.89 -17.71
CA VAL A 294 -6.78 -11.52 -18.81
C VAL A 294 -7.60 -12.70 -18.27
N GLY A 295 -7.03 -13.54 -17.43
CA GLY A 295 -7.75 -14.62 -16.75
C GLY A 295 -8.96 -14.13 -15.96
N MET A 296 -8.82 -13.00 -15.23
CA MET A 296 -9.92 -12.36 -14.50
C MET A 296 -11.01 -11.83 -15.45
N ALA A 297 -10.62 -11.26 -16.60
CA ALA A 297 -11.58 -10.78 -17.60
C ALA A 297 -12.40 -11.92 -18.21
N LEU A 298 -11.83 -13.12 -18.29
CA LEU A 298 -12.46 -14.31 -18.89
C LEU A 298 -13.13 -15.23 -17.84
N ALA A 299 -12.95 -14.96 -16.55
CA ALA A 299 -13.51 -15.78 -15.48
C ALA A 299 -15.04 -15.75 -15.49
N ALA A 300 -15.66 -16.93 -15.59
CA ALA A 300 -17.09 -17.09 -15.61
C ALA A 300 -17.67 -17.79 -14.36
N ASP A 301 -16.79 -18.35 -13.52
CA ASP A 301 -17.16 -19.10 -12.32
C ASP A 301 -16.25 -18.72 -11.14
N PRO A 302 -16.66 -18.98 -9.87
CA PRO A 302 -15.90 -18.60 -8.69
C PRO A 302 -14.49 -19.21 -8.63
N THR A 303 -14.30 -20.42 -9.14
CA THR A 303 -13.01 -21.12 -9.08
C THR A 303 -11.98 -20.48 -10.02
N SER A 304 -12.38 -20.26 -11.27
CA SER A 304 -11.53 -19.56 -12.26
C SER A 304 -11.23 -18.14 -11.82
N ALA A 305 -12.20 -17.44 -11.21
CA ALA A 305 -12.02 -16.09 -10.68
C ALA A 305 -10.98 -16.04 -9.54
N LYS A 306 -11.09 -16.94 -8.56
CA LYS A 306 -10.13 -17.06 -7.45
C LYS A 306 -8.71 -17.33 -7.94
N PHE A 307 -8.57 -18.29 -8.86
CA PHE A 307 -7.28 -18.64 -9.43
C PHE A 307 -6.65 -17.48 -10.19
N ALA A 308 -7.41 -16.85 -11.09
CA ALA A 308 -6.93 -15.71 -11.87
C ALA A 308 -6.53 -14.53 -10.98
N TYR A 309 -7.32 -14.25 -9.94
CA TYR A 309 -6.98 -13.20 -8.96
C TYR A 309 -5.71 -13.57 -8.16
N LEU A 310 -5.54 -14.80 -7.72
CA LEU A 310 -4.31 -15.22 -7.01
C LEU A 310 -3.07 -15.04 -7.89
N VAL A 311 -3.15 -15.43 -9.17
CA VAL A 311 -2.05 -15.22 -10.11
C VAL A 311 -1.72 -13.73 -10.24
N PHE A 312 -2.73 -12.88 -10.45
CA PHE A 312 -2.54 -11.43 -10.52
C PHE A 312 -2.00 -10.85 -9.21
N GLY A 313 -2.68 -11.11 -8.09
CA GLY A 313 -2.37 -10.47 -6.80
C GLY A 313 -0.97 -10.83 -6.28
N ILE A 314 -0.57 -12.11 -6.39
CA ILE A 314 0.77 -12.56 -6.00
C ILE A 314 1.84 -11.86 -6.85
N THR A 315 1.66 -11.87 -8.17
CA THR A 315 2.70 -11.37 -9.09
C THR A 315 2.77 -9.85 -9.11
N THR A 316 1.65 -9.13 -8.99
CA THR A 316 1.62 -7.67 -8.88
C THR A 316 2.27 -7.20 -7.58
N THR A 317 1.94 -7.80 -6.45
CA THR A 317 2.56 -7.46 -5.16
C THR A 317 4.06 -7.76 -5.16
N ALA A 318 4.47 -8.90 -5.73
CA ALA A 318 5.88 -9.23 -5.91
C ALA A 318 6.58 -8.21 -6.82
N PHE A 319 5.96 -7.81 -7.94
CA PHE A 319 6.46 -6.76 -8.83
C PHE A 319 6.72 -5.46 -8.08
N LEU A 320 5.74 -4.97 -7.32
CA LEU A 320 5.84 -3.68 -6.61
C LEU A 320 6.94 -3.70 -5.56
N SER A 321 7.11 -4.82 -4.86
CA SER A 321 8.18 -5.03 -3.88
C SER A 321 9.57 -5.03 -4.54
N LEU A 322 9.74 -5.79 -5.62
CA LEU A 322 10.98 -5.84 -6.40
C LEU A 322 11.31 -4.48 -7.02
N HIS A 323 10.30 -3.81 -7.56
CA HIS A 323 10.45 -2.51 -8.18
C HIS A 323 10.94 -1.45 -7.17
N ALA A 324 10.41 -1.43 -5.96
CA ALA A 324 10.87 -0.52 -4.90
C ALA A 324 12.37 -0.71 -4.61
N GLY A 325 12.84 -1.95 -4.52
CA GLY A 325 14.26 -2.28 -4.33
C GLY A 325 15.15 -1.80 -5.49
N GLN A 326 14.71 -2.01 -6.74
CA GLN A 326 15.48 -1.58 -7.93
C GLN A 326 15.47 -0.06 -8.10
N THR A 327 14.39 0.62 -7.74
CA THR A 327 14.33 2.09 -7.76
C THR A 327 15.40 2.72 -6.89
N LEU A 328 15.65 2.17 -5.69
CA LEU A 328 16.70 2.69 -4.80
C LEU A 328 18.11 2.56 -5.39
N ARG A 329 18.34 1.62 -6.31
CA ARG A 329 19.64 1.45 -7.01
C ARG A 329 19.84 2.46 -8.14
N ILE A 330 18.75 2.91 -8.77
CA ILE A 330 18.80 3.82 -9.95
C ILE A 330 18.76 5.28 -9.55
N LEU A 331 18.15 5.61 -8.39
CA LEU A 331 18.08 7.00 -7.91
C LEU A 331 19.47 7.51 -7.54
N PRO A 332 19.88 8.69 -8.05
CA PRO A 332 21.15 9.29 -7.71
C PRO A 332 21.24 9.56 -6.19
N ARG A 333 22.38 9.23 -5.61
CA ARG A 333 22.69 9.54 -4.21
C ARG A 333 22.94 11.03 -4.10
N ALA A 334 21.99 11.91 -3.77
CA ALA A 334 22.30 13.28 -3.43
C ALA A 334 21.10 14.21 -3.18
N LYS A 335 21.36 15.47 -3.09
CA LYS A 335 20.67 16.73 -2.76
C LYS A 335 19.15 16.80 -3.06
N TYR A 336 18.65 16.05 -4.03
CA TYR A 336 17.22 16.03 -4.42
C TYR A 336 16.51 14.72 -4.10
N ARG A 337 17.07 13.87 -3.25
CA ARG A 337 16.52 12.55 -2.89
C ARG A 337 15.07 12.65 -2.38
N GLY A 338 14.77 13.69 -1.58
CA GLY A 338 13.41 13.94 -1.09
C GLY A 338 12.43 14.26 -2.21
N ARG A 339 12.81 15.16 -3.14
CA ARG A 339 11.99 15.48 -4.32
C ARG A 339 11.79 14.27 -5.21
N ASP A 340 12.85 13.55 -5.51
CA ASP A 340 12.82 12.42 -6.42
C ASP A 340 12.03 11.23 -5.81
N LEU A 341 12.16 11.00 -4.50
CA LEU A 341 11.30 10.07 -3.77
C LEU A 341 9.84 10.57 -3.75
N GLY A 342 9.60 11.87 -3.62
CA GLY A 342 8.27 12.46 -3.72
C GLY A 342 7.64 12.21 -5.10
N ILE A 343 8.39 12.41 -6.19
CA ILE A 343 7.93 12.10 -7.55
C ILE A 343 7.67 10.59 -7.70
N PHE A 344 8.54 9.73 -7.18
CA PHE A 344 8.28 8.29 -7.18
C PHE A 344 7.04 7.93 -6.35
N ASN A 345 6.80 8.62 -5.25
CA ASN A 345 5.60 8.40 -4.43
C ASN A 345 4.30 8.82 -5.14
N LEU A 346 4.33 9.73 -6.09
CA LEU A 346 3.18 10.02 -6.95
C LEU A 346 2.69 8.78 -7.71
N ALA A 347 3.59 7.86 -8.08
CA ALA A 347 3.19 6.59 -8.68
C ALA A 347 2.32 5.73 -7.75
N ASN A 348 2.37 5.94 -6.44
CA ASN A 348 1.54 5.24 -5.46
C ASN A 348 0.19 5.94 -5.22
N THR A 349 0.12 7.26 -5.36
CA THR A 349 -1.10 8.04 -5.03
C THR A 349 -1.95 8.36 -6.25
N MET A 350 -1.33 8.62 -7.42
CA MET A 350 -2.07 8.89 -8.66
C MET A 350 -3.05 7.78 -9.07
N PRO A 351 -2.72 6.48 -8.92
CA PRO A 351 -3.66 5.41 -9.24
C PRO A 351 -5.01 5.55 -8.54
N SER A 352 -5.00 5.90 -7.26
CA SER A 352 -6.23 6.08 -6.48
C SER A 352 -7.09 7.26 -6.95
N LEU A 353 -6.51 8.22 -7.67
CA LEU A 353 -7.25 9.31 -8.32
C LEU A 353 -7.76 8.93 -9.71
N ILE A 354 -7.01 8.09 -10.44
CA ILE A 354 -7.34 7.67 -11.80
C ILE A 354 -8.40 6.56 -11.79
N MET A 355 -8.29 5.62 -10.87
CA MET A 355 -9.11 4.40 -10.86
C MET A 355 -10.61 4.61 -10.77
N PRO A 356 -11.13 5.54 -9.93
CA PRO A 356 -12.57 5.79 -9.91
C PRO A 356 -13.12 6.20 -11.28
N TRP A 357 -12.39 7.02 -12.02
CA TRP A 357 -12.76 7.44 -13.36
C TRP A 357 -12.78 6.27 -14.35
N LEU A 358 -11.76 5.43 -14.37
CA LEU A 358 -11.71 4.26 -15.23
C LEU A 358 -12.85 3.29 -14.91
N THR A 359 -13.09 3.02 -13.62
CA THR A 359 -14.14 2.10 -13.20
C THR A 359 -15.53 2.64 -13.57
N LEU A 360 -15.82 3.91 -13.24
CA LEU A 360 -17.11 4.52 -13.53
C LEU A 360 -17.39 4.68 -15.03
N SER A 361 -16.34 4.84 -15.84
CA SER A 361 -16.48 4.94 -17.30
C SER A 361 -16.70 3.59 -17.97
N LEU A 362 -16.13 2.51 -17.44
CA LEU A 362 -16.13 1.20 -18.11
C LEU A 362 -17.14 0.22 -17.51
N VAL A 363 -17.17 0.10 -16.17
CA VAL A 363 -17.94 -0.97 -15.53
C VAL A 363 -19.45 -0.89 -15.76
N PRO A 364 -20.12 0.29 -15.72
CA PRO A 364 -21.55 0.37 -15.96
C PRO A 364 -21.97 -0.02 -17.38
N GLY A 365 -21.13 0.25 -18.40
CA GLY A 365 -21.45 -0.04 -19.80
C GLY A 365 -20.92 -1.37 -20.31
N PHE A 366 -19.75 -1.80 -19.82
CA PHE A 366 -19.00 -2.92 -20.40
C PHE A 366 -18.61 -3.99 -19.37
N GLY A 367 -18.97 -3.81 -18.10
CA GLY A 367 -18.65 -4.74 -17.02
C GLY A 367 -17.17 -4.73 -16.59
N PHE A 368 -16.84 -5.54 -15.59
CA PHE A 368 -15.48 -5.67 -15.07
C PHE A 368 -14.50 -6.27 -16.07
N SER A 369 -14.96 -7.11 -17.02
CA SER A 369 -14.12 -7.72 -18.04
C SER A 369 -13.40 -6.66 -18.89
N ALA A 370 -14.12 -5.61 -19.33
CA ALA A 370 -13.53 -4.53 -20.11
C ALA A 370 -12.48 -3.75 -19.29
N LEU A 371 -12.76 -3.50 -18.01
CA LEU A 371 -11.79 -2.88 -17.09
C LEU A 371 -10.52 -3.71 -17.01
N PHE A 372 -10.63 -5.02 -16.78
CA PHE A 372 -9.45 -5.90 -16.64
C PHE A 372 -8.65 -6.02 -17.92
N LEU A 373 -9.29 -6.05 -19.09
CA LEU A 373 -8.60 -6.03 -20.39
C LEU A 373 -7.83 -4.72 -20.59
N LEU A 374 -8.40 -3.58 -20.23
CA LEU A 374 -7.68 -2.31 -20.24
C LEU A 374 -6.45 -2.36 -19.32
N LEU A 375 -6.63 -2.83 -18.08
CA LEU A 375 -5.54 -2.93 -17.10
C LEU A 375 -4.45 -3.92 -17.55
N ALA A 376 -4.84 -5.02 -18.20
CA ALA A 376 -3.90 -5.94 -18.84
C ALA A 376 -3.08 -5.25 -19.93
N GLY A 377 -3.73 -4.43 -20.77
CA GLY A 377 -3.06 -3.60 -21.76
C GLY A 377 -2.07 -2.61 -21.17
N LEU A 378 -2.44 -1.89 -20.09
CA LEU A 378 -1.55 -0.99 -19.38
C LEU A 378 -0.35 -1.74 -18.78
N THR A 379 -0.58 -2.91 -18.18
CA THR A 379 0.48 -3.76 -17.64
C THR A 379 1.39 -4.29 -18.75
N ALA A 380 0.87 -4.63 -19.93
CA ALA A 380 1.66 -5.01 -21.10
C ALA A 380 2.55 -3.87 -21.60
N VAL A 381 2.08 -2.63 -21.57
CA VAL A 381 2.92 -1.46 -21.84
C VAL A 381 4.05 -1.34 -20.81
N ALA A 382 3.78 -1.59 -19.52
CA ALA A 382 4.83 -1.62 -18.52
C ALA A 382 5.89 -2.71 -18.80
N VAL A 383 5.48 -3.89 -19.27
CA VAL A 383 6.40 -4.96 -19.72
C VAL A 383 7.31 -4.45 -20.85
N LEU A 384 6.78 -3.79 -21.87
CA LEU A 384 7.57 -3.24 -22.97
C LEU A 384 8.57 -2.18 -22.49
N LEU A 385 8.16 -1.29 -21.60
CA LEU A 385 9.05 -0.28 -21.02
C LEU A 385 10.23 -0.91 -20.27
N LEU A 386 9.97 -1.97 -19.48
CA LEU A 386 10.99 -2.67 -18.70
C LEU A 386 11.89 -3.57 -19.58
N ALA A 387 11.33 -4.23 -20.58
CA ALA A 387 12.10 -5.10 -21.50
C ALA A 387 13.13 -4.29 -22.34
N THR A 388 12.86 -3.00 -22.56
CA THR A 388 13.77 -2.08 -23.27
C THR A 388 14.81 -1.41 -22.35
N MET A 389 14.88 -1.78 -21.07
CA MET A 389 15.89 -1.27 -20.14
C MET A 389 17.26 -1.92 -20.41
N PRO A 390 18.37 -1.18 -20.26
CA PRO A 390 19.70 -1.76 -20.43
C PRO A 390 19.92 -2.85 -19.37
N ARG A 391 20.56 -3.95 -19.77
CA ARG A 391 20.79 -5.13 -18.90
C ARG A 391 21.73 -4.83 -17.73
N ARG A 392 22.53 -3.77 -17.82
CA ARG A 392 23.39 -3.24 -16.75
C ARG A 392 23.04 -1.78 -16.52
N ALA A 393 22.63 -1.42 -15.32
CA ALA A 393 22.42 -0.04 -14.85
C ALA A 393 23.54 0.35 -13.90
#